data_7d02ae4405c09b1abdc9a9dd21d055e2
#
_entry.id   7d02ae4405c09b1abdc9a9dd21d055e2
#
_cell.length_a   1.000
_cell.length_b   1.000
_cell.length_c   1.000
_cell.angle_alpha   90.00
_cell.angle_beta   90.00
_cell.angle_gamma   90.00
#
_symmetry.space_group_name_H-M   'P 1'
#
loop_
_entity.id
_entity.type
_entity.pdbx_description
1 polymer ?
#
loop_
_entity_poly.entity_id
_entity_poly.type
_entity_poly.pdbx_seq_one_letter_code
_entity_poly.pdbx_strand_id
1 'polypeptide(L)'
;MFRRRVSNLLERVKHANRPAAPTSPTKMALELEQAVHRPLADAIETATELMQQHGLTGWRVKLDHARRRAGQCDYNTKVISLSRLYVRNAENDHIRDTILHEIAHALVGPHHGHGAVWRQKAREIGCTATRCHSLNFSKARWVMQCPNGCFSVERHRRKSGLVCATCKTSVEFIASDGGI
;
A
#
# COMPACT_ATOMS: atom_id res chain seq x y z
N MET A 1 -29.94 7.53 -70.42
CA MET A 1 -29.97 6.34 -69.55
C MET A 1 -28.67 6.19 -68.78
N PHE A 2 -28.33 7.09 -67.81
CA PHE A 2 -27.11 6.99 -67.07
C PHE A 2 -27.28 7.67 -65.71
N ARG A 3 -28.16 7.18 -64.83
CA ARG A 3 -28.35 7.70 -63.46
C ARG A 3 -28.87 6.63 -62.46
N ARG A 4 -28.36 5.39 -62.51
CA ARG A 4 -28.79 4.39 -61.51
C ARG A 4 -27.68 3.44 -61.03
N ARG A 5 -26.40 3.86 -60.98
CA ARG A 5 -25.33 2.95 -60.53
C ARG A 5 -24.39 3.54 -59.45
N VAL A 6 -24.75 4.64 -58.81
CA VAL A 6 -23.84 5.25 -57.78
C VAL A 6 -24.37 5.12 -56.36
N SER A 7 -25.65 4.70 -56.18
CA SER A 7 -26.26 4.64 -54.83
C SER A 7 -25.90 3.40 -53.99
N ASN A 8 -25.32 2.33 -54.59
CA ASN A 8 -25.04 1.10 -53.84
C ASN A 8 -23.63 0.92 -53.31
N LEU A 9 -22.74 1.91 -53.51
CA LEU A 9 -21.36 1.84 -52.99
C LEU A 9 -21.19 2.52 -51.66
N LEU A 10 -22.07 3.45 -51.31
CA LEU A 10 -21.99 4.23 -50.04
C LEU A 10 -22.65 3.55 -48.85
N GLU A 11 -23.50 2.55 -49.03
CA GLU A 11 -24.10 1.80 -47.94
C GLU A 11 -23.25 0.62 -47.42
N ARG A 12 -22.24 0.19 -48.14
CA ARG A 12 -21.36 -0.92 -47.72
C ARG A 12 -20.24 -0.51 -46.75
N VAL A 13 -20.00 0.78 -46.50
CA VAL A 13 -18.92 1.26 -45.63
C VAL A 13 -19.41 1.57 -44.19
N LYS A 14 -20.73 1.55 -43.92
CA LYS A 14 -21.28 1.90 -42.59
C LYS A 14 -21.35 0.74 -41.58
N HIS A 15 -20.94 -0.48 -41.92
CA HIS A 15 -21.01 -1.64 -41.02
C HIS A 15 -19.64 -2.18 -40.56
N ALA A 16 -18.54 -1.48 -40.80
CA ALA A 16 -17.19 -2.02 -40.54
C ALA A 16 -16.46 -1.35 -39.37
N ASN A 17 -17.16 -0.67 -38.45
CA ASN A 17 -16.44 -0.14 -37.26
C ASN A 17 -17.36 -0.11 -36.03
N ARG A 18 -17.90 -1.27 -35.65
CA ARG A 18 -18.46 -1.46 -34.33
C ARG A 18 -17.30 -1.95 -33.44
N PRO A 19 -16.89 -1.20 -32.39
CA PRO A 19 -15.90 -1.73 -31.47
C PRO A 19 -16.42 -3.04 -30.88
N ALA A 20 -15.59 -4.06 -30.93
CA ALA A 20 -15.89 -5.36 -30.34
C ALA A 20 -16.30 -5.14 -28.89
N ALA A 21 -17.39 -5.78 -28.47
CA ALA A 21 -17.78 -5.81 -27.07
C ALA A 21 -16.61 -6.32 -26.22
N PRO A 22 -16.40 -5.81 -24.98
CA PRO A 22 -15.31 -6.27 -24.15
C PRO A 22 -15.41 -7.80 -23.99
N THR A 23 -14.40 -8.49 -24.47
CA THR A 23 -14.26 -9.95 -24.30
C THR A 23 -14.21 -10.24 -22.80
N SER A 24 -15.05 -11.15 -22.33
CA SER A 24 -15.02 -11.66 -20.96
C SER A 24 -13.57 -11.99 -20.57
N PRO A 25 -13.11 -11.61 -19.36
CA PRO A 25 -11.74 -11.87 -18.95
C PRO A 25 -11.43 -13.37 -19.09
N THR A 26 -10.27 -13.67 -19.65
CA THR A 26 -9.81 -15.06 -19.80
C THR A 26 -9.67 -15.69 -18.41
N LYS A 27 -9.92 -17.01 -18.32
CA LYS A 27 -9.78 -17.76 -17.05
C LYS A 27 -8.46 -17.45 -16.32
N MET A 28 -7.37 -17.32 -17.08
CA MET A 28 -6.05 -16.97 -16.55
C MET A 28 -6.00 -15.54 -15.96
N ALA A 29 -6.71 -14.57 -16.55
CA ALA A 29 -6.80 -13.21 -16.01
C ALA A 29 -7.60 -13.19 -14.70
N LEU A 30 -8.69 -13.95 -14.61
CA LEU A 30 -9.47 -14.11 -13.37
C LEU A 30 -8.67 -14.80 -12.26
N GLU A 31 -7.91 -15.85 -12.58
CA GLU A 31 -7.04 -16.54 -11.62
C GLU A 31 -5.92 -15.61 -11.10
N LEU A 32 -5.32 -14.81 -11.98
CA LEU A 32 -4.30 -13.84 -11.60
C LEU A 32 -4.89 -12.71 -10.73
N GLU A 33 -6.07 -12.21 -11.07
CA GLU A 33 -6.78 -11.19 -10.29
C GLU A 33 -7.15 -11.73 -8.89
N GLN A 34 -7.64 -12.95 -8.79
CA GLN A 34 -7.92 -13.62 -7.52
C GLN A 34 -6.66 -13.84 -6.69
N ALA A 35 -5.55 -14.25 -7.30
CA ALA A 35 -4.26 -14.42 -6.60
C ALA A 35 -3.71 -13.10 -6.05
N VAL A 36 -3.94 -11.97 -6.74
CA VAL A 36 -3.54 -10.62 -6.28
C VAL A 36 -4.43 -10.10 -5.15
N HIS A 37 -5.71 -10.48 -5.12
CA HIS A 37 -6.66 -10.00 -4.10
C HIS A 37 -6.72 -10.86 -2.85
N ARG A 38 -6.38 -12.16 -2.95
CA ARG A 38 -6.44 -13.12 -1.84
C ARG A 38 -5.72 -12.65 -0.58
N PRO A 39 -4.45 -12.21 -0.63
CA PRO A 39 -3.75 -11.76 0.58
C PRO A 39 -4.42 -10.58 1.29
N LEU A 40 -5.10 -9.72 0.55
CA LEU A 40 -5.80 -8.56 1.11
C LEU A 40 -7.08 -8.96 1.86
N ALA A 41 -7.82 -9.95 1.36
CA ALA A 41 -9.00 -10.50 2.00
C ALA A 41 -8.60 -11.26 3.28
N ASP A 42 -7.59 -12.13 3.18
CA ASP A 42 -7.08 -12.91 4.30
C ASP A 42 -6.58 -12.00 5.45
N ALA A 43 -5.93 -10.87 5.13
CA ALA A 43 -5.48 -9.91 6.15
C ALA A 43 -6.65 -9.20 6.86
N ILE A 44 -7.75 -8.89 6.15
CA ILE A 44 -8.97 -8.33 6.75
C ILE A 44 -9.65 -9.34 7.65
N GLU A 45 -9.77 -10.59 7.21
CA GLU A 45 -10.35 -11.69 7.98
C GLU A 45 -9.55 -11.91 9.26
N THR A 46 -8.25 -12.12 9.15
CA THR A 46 -7.33 -12.25 10.30
C THR A 46 -7.45 -11.08 11.28
N ALA A 47 -7.49 -9.84 10.76
CA ALA A 47 -7.64 -8.66 11.62
C ALA A 47 -8.97 -8.64 12.34
N THR A 48 -10.07 -9.01 11.66
CA THR A 48 -11.40 -9.07 12.25
C THR A 48 -11.48 -10.11 13.35
N GLU A 49 -10.95 -11.31 13.12
CA GLU A 49 -10.90 -12.38 14.10
C GLU A 49 -10.10 -11.99 15.35
N LEU A 50 -8.88 -11.43 15.14
CA LEU A 50 -8.02 -10.98 16.24
C LEU A 50 -8.66 -9.83 17.03
N MET A 51 -9.32 -8.89 16.38
CA MET A 51 -10.05 -7.81 17.05
C MET A 51 -11.19 -8.38 17.93
N GLN A 52 -11.94 -9.36 17.43
CA GLN A 52 -12.98 -10.04 18.19
C GLN A 52 -12.39 -10.82 19.37
N GLN A 53 -11.32 -11.60 19.13
CA GLN A 53 -10.60 -12.37 20.15
C GLN A 53 -10.13 -11.51 21.33
N HIS A 54 -9.70 -10.26 21.03
CA HIS A 54 -9.22 -9.32 22.04
C HIS A 54 -10.28 -8.30 22.51
N GLY A 55 -11.56 -8.54 22.20
CA GLY A 55 -12.68 -7.76 22.74
C GLY A 55 -12.81 -6.34 22.18
N LEU A 56 -12.26 -6.04 21.02
CA LEU A 56 -12.42 -4.74 20.36
C LEU A 56 -13.79 -4.60 19.69
N THR A 57 -14.83 -4.45 20.50
CA THR A 57 -16.19 -4.22 20.00
C THR A 57 -16.36 -2.82 19.41
N GLY A 58 -17.05 -2.73 18.28
CA GLY A 58 -17.30 -1.46 17.59
C GLY A 58 -16.10 -0.88 16.84
N TRP A 59 -14.97 -1.61 16.78
CA TRP A 59 -13.85 -1.29 15.91
C TRP A 59 -14.03 -1.93 14.52
N ARG A 60 -13.42 -1.32 13.51
CA ARG A 60 -13.45 -1.81 12.13
C ARG A 60 -12.03 -1.87 11.56
N VAL A 61 -11.81 -2.78 10.64
CA VAL A 61 -10.57 -2.84 9.86
C VAL A 61 -10.81 -2.31 8.45
N LYS A 62 -9.82 -1.64 7.89
CA LYS A 62 -9.81 -1.22 6.47
C LYS A 62 -8.42 -1.33 5.87
N LEU A 63 -8.35 -1.38 4.55
CA LEU A 63 -7.10 -1.24 3.79
C LEU A 63 -6.94 0.20 3.32
N ASP A 64 -5.71 0.72 3.40
CA ASP A 64 -5.36 2.04 2.89
C ASP A 64 -4.20 1.99 1.87
N HIS A 65 -3.81 3.15 1.36
CA HIS A 65 -2.75 3.30 0.36
C HIS A 65 -1.44 3.86 0.94
N ALA A 66 -1.21 3.70 2.25
CA ALA A 66 0.02 4.17 2.88
C ALA A 66 1.25 3.47 2.26
N ARG A 67 2.31 4.26 2.02
CA ARG A 67 3.58 3.76 1.45
C ARG A 67 4.69 3.65 2.48
N ARG A 68 4.50 4.16 3.70
CA ARG A 68 5.56 4.31 4.71
C ARG A 68 5.20 3.77 6.09
N ARG A 69 4.00 3.25 6.25
CA ARG A 69 3.56 2.57 7.46
C ARG A 69 2.81 1.29 7.09
N ALA A 70 2.96 0.25 7.87
CA ALA A 70 2.29 -1.02 7.68
C ALA A 70 0.83 -0.97 8.15
N GLY A 71 0.60 -0.41 9.34
CA GLY A 71 -0.71 -0.23 9.96
C GLY A 71 -0.89 1.15 10.60
N GLN A 72 -2.08 1.40 11.12
CA GLN A 72 -2.42 2.57 11.94
C GLN A 72 -3.68 2.29 12.75
N CYS A 73 -3.65 2.65 14.02
CA CYS A 73 -4.80 2.70 14.89
C CYS A 73 -5.37 4.14 14.92
N ASP A 74 -6.62 4.32 14.52
CA ASP A 74 -7.35 5.59 14.60
C ASP A 74 -8.42 5.49 15.70
N TYR A 75 -8.16 6.13 16.80
CA TYR A 75 -9.03 6.11 17.99
C TYR A 75 -10.34 6.87 17.77
N ASN A 76 -10.31 7.96 17.00
CA ASN A 76 -11.47 8.82 16.80
C ASN A 76 -12.56 8.10 16.00
N THR A 77 -12.15 7.35 14.99
CA THR A 77 -13.06 6.60 14.12
C THR A 77 -13.20 5.13 14.51
N LYS A 78 -12.43 4.67 15.51
CA LYS A 78 -12.31 3.26 15.92
C LYS A 78 -12.00 2.36 14.73
N VAL A 79 -10.96 2.71 13.99
CA VAL A 79 -10.53 1.99 12.79
C VAL A 79 -9.06 1.58 12.90
N ILE A 80 -8.78 0.31 12.66
CA ILE A 80 -7.44 -0.18 12.35
C ILE A 80 -7.28 -0.22 10.84
N SER A 81 -6.28 0.46 10.30
CA SER A 81 -5.99 0.39 8.86
C SER A 81 -4.68 -0.32 8.58
N LEU A 82 -4.64 -1.10 7.50
CA LEU A 82 -3.46 -1.81 7.01
C LEU A 82 -3.11 -1.31 5.60
N SER A 83 -1.85 -1.11 5.34
CA SER A 83 -1.37 -0.72 4.00
C SER A 83 -1.55 -1.87 3.00
N ARG A 84 -2.27 -1.62 1.90
CA ARG A 84 -2.38 -2.58 0.79
C ARG A 84 -1.02 -2.97 0.23
N LEU A 85 -0.10 -2.01 0.15
CA LEU A 85 1.24 -2.25 -0.37
C LEU A 85 2.05 -3.14 0.59
N TYR A 86 1.93 -2.91 1.89
CA TYR A 86 2.57 -3.75 2.90
C TYR A 86 2.02 -5.18 2.85
N VAL A 87 0.70 -5.36 2.91
CA VAL A 87 0.05 -6.68 2.90
C VAL A 87 0.42 -7.51 1.68
N ARG A 88 0.60 -6.88 0.51
CA ARG A 88 1.01 -7.58 -0.72
C ARG A 88 2.47 -8.04 -0.74
N ASN A 89 3.32 -7.46 0.08
CA ASN A 89 4.77 -7.69 0.05
C ASN A 89 5.34 -8.30 1.34
N ALA A 90 4.53 -8.41 2.40
CA ALA A 90 4.94 -8.97 3.67
C ALA A 90 4.47 -10.43 3.81
N GLU A 91 5.18 -11.20 4.60
CA GLU A 91 4.78 -12.55 5.00
C GLU A 91 3.64 -12.49 6.02
N ASN A 92 2.85 -13.56 6.11
CA ASN A 92 1.68 -13.63 6.97
C ASN A 92 2.00 -13.37 8.45
N ASP A 93 3.13 -13.85 8.94
CA ASP A 93 3.55 -13.62 10.33
C ASP A 93 3.82 -12.14 10.61
N HIS A 94 4.42 -11.42 9.67
CA HIS A 94 4.61 -9.98 9.78
C HIS A 94 3.30 -9.19 9.70
N ILE A 95 2.36 -9.65 8.87
CA ILE A 95 1.02 -9.05 8.78
C ILE A 95 0.27 -9.24 10.09
N ARG A 96 0.30 -10.46 10.65
CA ARG A 96 -0.31 -10.79 11.94
C ARG A 96 0.29 -9.95 13.06
N ASP A 97 1.62 -9.83 13.14
CA ASP A 97 2.30 -9.01 14.15
C ASP A 97 1.91 -7.53 14.04
N THR A 98 1.81 -7.00 12.80
CA THR A 98 1.31 -5.64 12.57
C THR A 98 -0.13 -5.46 13.06
N ILE A 99 -1.01 -6.41 12.80
CA ILE A 99 -2.40 -6.36 13.28
C ILE A 99 -2.44 -6.32 14.81
N LEU A 100 -1.69 -7.20 15.47
CA LEU A 100 -1.60 -7.23 16.93
C LEU A 100 -0.98 -5.94 17.51
N HIS A 101 -0.01 -5.34 16.82
CA HIS A 101 0.56 -4.04 17.16
C HIS A 101 -0.51 -2.94 17.23
N GLU A 102 -1.35 -2.85 16.20
CA GLU A 102 -2.44 -1.84 16.16
C GLU A 102 -3.56 -2.17 17.15
N ILE A 103 -3.84 -3.45 17.38
CA ILE A 103 -4.77 -3.90 18.45
C ILE A 103 -4.25 -3.50 19.83
N ALA A 104 -2.95 -3.66 20.09
CA ALA A 104 -2.34 -3.23 21.35
C ALA A 104 -2.54 -1.73 21.59
N HIS A 105 -2.36 -0.91 20.55
CA HIS A 105 -2.68 0.52 20.62
C HIS A 105 -4.16 0.74 20.97
N ALA A 106 -5.07 0.09 20.26
CA ALA A 106 -6.51 0.24 20.49
C ALA A 106 -6.92 -0.13 21.93
N LEU A 107 -6.29 -1.15 22.52
CA LEU A 107 -6.57 -1.62 23.87
C LEU A 107 -6.07 -0.68 24.96
N VAL A 108 -4.88 -0.08 24.79
CA VAL A 108 -4.29 0.78 25.82
C VAL A 108 -4.69 2.26 25.67
N GLY A 109 -5.18 2.68 24.50
CA GLY A 109 -5.60 4.04 24.23
C GLY A 109 -4.46 4.97 23.76
N PRO A 110 -4.80 6.24 23.40
CA PRO A 110 -3.93 7.13 22.64
C PRO A 110 -2.72 7.68 23.43
N HIS A 111 -2.77 7.65 24.77
CA HIS A 111 -1.79 8.37 25.60
C HIS A 111 -0.51 7.57 25.90
N HIS A 112 -0.45 6.29 25.52
CA HIS A 112 0.65 5.40 25.92
C HIS A 112 1.75 5.25 24.84
N GLY A 113 1.46 5.63 23.58
CA GLY A 113 2.39 5.46 22.45
C GLY A 113 2.98 4.04 22.45
N HIS A 114 4.31 3.92 22.31
CA HIS A 114 5.05 2.65 22.47
C HIS A 114 5.74 2.56 23.84
N GLY A 115 5.15 3.14 24.88
CA GLY A 115 5.65 3.13 26.26
C GLY A 115 5.58 1.76 26.93
N ALA A 116 5.85 1.70 28.23
CA ALA A 116 5.86 0.45 28.98
C ALA A 116 4.49 -0.27 28.96
N VAL A 117 3.40 0.50 29.12
CA VAL A 117 2.03 -0.03 29.11
C VAL A 117 1.70 -0.68 27.77
N TRP A 118 2.02 0.00 26.65
CA TRP A 118 1.82 -0.56 25.34
C TRP A 118 2.66 -1.83 25.11
N ARG A 119 3.96 -1.82 25.46
CA ARG A 119 4.84 -2.99 25.31
C ARG A 119 4.35 -4.20 26.10
N GLN A 120 3.88 -3.97 27.31
CA GLN A 120 3.30 -5.03 28.13
C GLN A 120 2.07 -5.63 27.43
N LYS A 121 1.11 -4.79 27.03
CA LYS A 121 -0.11 -5.22 26.34
C LYS A 121 0.20 -5.95 25.02
N ALA A 122 1.12 -5.41 24.21
CA ALA A 122 1.53 -6.04 22.96
C ALA A 122 2.04 -7.47 23.19
N ARG A 123 2.90 -7.70 24.18
CA ARG A 123 3.40 -9.05 24.53
C ARG A 123 2.30 -9.95 25.04
N GLU A 124 1.39 -9.45 25.88
CA GLU A 124 0.25 -10.20 26.41
C GLU A 124 -0.64 -10.77 25.30
N ILE A 125 -0.82 -10.05 24.21
CA ILE A 125 -1.62 -10.48 23.07
C ILE A 125 -0.81 -11.22 21.96
N GLY A 126 0.48 -11.47 22.20
CA GLY A 126 1.34 -12.24 21.29
C GLY A 126 2.01 -11.43 20.18
N CYS A 127 2.06 -10.10 20.29
CA CYS A 127 2.85 -9.23 19.40
C CYS A 127 4.33 -9.23 19.84
N THR A 128 5.27 -9.15 18.89
CA THR A 128 6.70 -9.05 19.18
C THR A 128 7.06 -7.77 19.98
N ALA A 129 6.15 -6.81 20.05
CA ALA A 129 6.33 -5.50 20.68
C ALA A 129 7.51 -4.70 20.11
N THR A 130 7.90 -4.95 18.87
CA THR A 130 8.88 -4.14 18.15
C THR A 130 8.25 -2.83 17.67
N ARG A 131 8.99 -1.72 17.80
CA ARG A 131 8.44 -0.38 17.48
C ARG A 131 8.26 -0.14 15.99
N CYS A 132 9.09 -0.74 15.17
CA CYS A 132 9.11 -0.51 13.73
C CYS A 132 9.39 -1.81 12.98
N HIS A 133 8.75 -1.97 11.83
CA HIS A 133 9.14 -3.01 10.89
C HIS A 133 10.40 -2.57 10.13
N SER A 134 11.36 -3.48 10.00
CA SER A 134 12.55 -3.29 9.15
C SER A 134 12.23 -3.46 7.65
N LEU A 135 11.02 -3.88 7.32
CA LEU A 135 10.61 -4.15 5.93
C LEU A 135 10.47 -2.85 5.15
N ASN A 136 11.28 -2.71 4.12
CA ASN A 136 11.16 -1.67 3.11
C ASN A 136 10.22 -2.17 1.98
N PHE A 137 8.92 -1.97 2.14
CA PHE A 137 7.88 -2.47 1.22
C PHE A 137 7.47 -1.45 0.14
N SER A 138 8.12 -0.29 0.10
CA SER A 138 7.89 0.69 -0.96
C SER A 138 9.20 1.24 -1.50
N LYS A 139 9.36 1.24 -2.82
CA LYS A 139 10.51 1.89 -3.46
C LYS A 139 10.51 3.38 -3.19
N ALA A 140 11.67 3.92 -2.89
CA ALA A 140 11.86 5.36 -2.75
C ALA A 140 11.68 6.04 -4.11
N ARG A 141 11.07 7.23 -4.12
CA ARG A 141 10.88 8.02 -5.35
C ARG A 141 12.13 8.80 -5.77
N TRP A 142 13.05 8.99 -4.85
CA TRP A 142 14.20 9.85 -5.01
C TRP A 142 15.45 9.21 -4.42
N VAL A 143 16.57 9.42 -5.09
CA VAL A 143 17.89 9.25 -4.51
C VAL A 143 18.41 10.63 -4.15
N MET A 144 18.69 10.88 -2.88
CA MET A 144 19.37 12.09 -2.41
C MET A 144 20.86 11.81 -2.37
N GLN A 145 21.65 12.59 -3.10
CA GLN A 145 23.08 12.40 -3.21
C GLN A 145 23.86 13.71 -3.06
N CYS A 146 25.11 13.58 -2.66
CA CYS A 146 26.08 14.66 -2.76
C CYS A 146 26.72 14.65 -4.14
N PRO A 147 26.75 15.77 -4.90
CA PRO A 147 27.46 15.84 -6.19
C PRO A 147 28.94 15.45 -6.12
N ASN A 148 29.57 15.67 -4.98
CA ASN A 148 30.96 15.30 -4.72
C ASN A 148 31.14 13.85 -4.22
N GLY A 149 30.10 13.00 -4.33
CA GLY A 149 30.17 11.57 -3.99
C GLY A 149 30.27 11.23 -2.50
N CYS A 150 30.06 12.18 -1.57
CA CYS A 150 30.19 11.93 -0.14
C CYS A 150 29.16 10.93 0.39
N PHE A 151 27.95 10.88 -0.20
CA PHE A 151 26.88 9.94 0.15
C PHE A 151 25.85 9.82 -0.97
N SER A 152 25.10 8.72 -0.95
CA SER A 152 23.88 8.50 -1.73
C SER A 152 22.89 7.73 -0.86
N VAL A 153 21.62 8.18 -0.78
CA VAL A 153 20.60 7.57 0.08
C VAL A 153 19.20 7.75 -0.49
N GLU A 154 18.40 6.68 -0.41
CA GLU A 154 17.01 6.70 -0.87
C GLU A 154 16.11 7.58 0.00
N ARG A 155 15.18 8.32 -0.63
CA ARG A 155 14.22 9.21 0.01
C ARG A 155 12.85 9.14 -0.67
N HIS A 156 11.79 9.13 0.14
CA HIS A 156 10.41 9.19 -0.38
C HIS A 156 9.94 10.62 -0.70
N ARG A 157 10.61 11.63 -0.14
CA ARG A 157 10.27 13.05 -0.32
C ARG A 157 11.54 13.86 -0.56
N ARG A 158 11.42 14.88 -1.39
CA ARG A 158 12.45 15.93 -1.52
C ARG A 158 12.30 16.95 -0.40
N LYS A 159 13.41 17.54 0.00
CA LYS A 159 13.47 18.67 0.91
C LYS A 159 14.48 19.67 0.33
N SER A 160 14.06 20.92 0.14
CA SER A 160 14.95 22.00 -0.33
C SER A 160 15.89 22.47 0.77
N GLY A 161 16.98 23.13 0.38
CA GLY A 161 17.92 23.78 1.30
C GLY A 161 18.81 22.82 2.09
N LEU A 162 18.93 21.55 1.68
CA LEU A 162 19.86 20.62 2.31
C LEU A 162 21.26 20.75 1.72
N VAL A 163 22.26 20.66 2.60
CA VAL A 163 23.68 20.63 2.25
C VAL A 163 24.33 19.36 2.79
N CYS A 164 25.36 18.89 2.10
CA CYS A 164 26.17 17.76 2.53
C CYS A 164 26.86 18.06 3.87
N ALA A 165 26.74 17.17 4.84
CA ALA A 165 27.38 17.33 6.15
C ALA A 165 28.91 17.35 6.05
N THR A 166 29.48 16.66 5.05
CA THR A 166 30.94 16.53 4.86
C THR A 166 31.52 17.71 4.11
N CYS A 167 31.04 18.02 2.89
CA CYS A 167 31.66 19.00 2.01
C CYS A 167 30.86 20.32 1.86
N LYS A 168 29.72 20.45 2.55
CA LYS A 168 28.82 21.63 2.56
C LYS A 168 28.20 22.00 1.21
N THR A 169 28.43 21.22 0.14
CA THR A 169 27.79 21.40 -1.16
C THR A 169 26.30 21.09 -1.08
N SER A 170 25.45 21.80 -1.82
CA SER A 170 24.02 21.51 -1.94
C SER A 170 23.79 20.10 -2.43
N VAL A 171 22.87 19.36 -1.79
CA VAL A 171 22.52 18.00 -2.20
C VAL A 171 21.55 18.01 -3.37
N GLU A 172 21.62 16.96 -4.19
CA GLU A 172 20.75 16.74 -5.34
C GLU A 172 19.75 15.62 -5.06
N PHE A 173 18.57 15.70 -5.71
CA PHE A 173 17.56 14.66 -5.69
C PHE A 173 17.31 14.18 -7.11
N ILE A 174 17.67 12.94 -7.39
CA ILE A 174 17.46 12.27 -8.68
C ILE A 174 16.25 11.35 -8.52
N ALA A 175 15.37 11.28 -9.53
CA ALA A 175 14.28 10.31 -9.54
C ALA A 175 14.87 8.90 -9.56
N SER A 176 14.39 8.00 -8.69
CA SER A 176 14.79 6.59 -8.75
C SER A 176 14.09 5.90 -9.92
N ASP A 177 14.83 5.08 -10.67
CA ASP A 177 14.30 4.26 -11.76
C ASP A 177 13.25 3.28 -11.22
N GLY A 178 11.99 3.61 -11.38
CA GLY A 178 10.87 2.79 -10.90
C GLY A 178 9.76 3.54 -10.15
N GLY A 179 9.76 4.87 -10.19
CA GLY A 179 8.74 5.70 -9.56
C GLY A 179 7.69 6.25 -10.54
N ILE A 180 6.88 5.38 -11.15
CA ILE A 180 5.58 5.76 -11.73
C ILE A 180 4.48 5.01 -10.99
#